data_f10372bf417998a34f6ae07e37204c19
#
_entry.id   f10372bf417998a34f6ae07e37204c19
#
_cell.length_a   1.000
_cell.length_b   1.000
_cell.length_c   1.000
_cell.angle_alpha   90.00
_cell.angle_beta   90.00
_cell.angle_gamma   90.00
#
_symmetry.space_group_name_H-M   'P 1'
#
loop_
_entity.id
_entity.type
_entity.pdbx_description
1 polymer ?
#
loop_
_entity_poly.entity_id
_entity_poly.type
_entity_poly.pdbx_seq_one_letter_code
_entity_poly.pdbx_strand_id
1 'polypeptide(L)'
;MAFKCTIPAVPTVQQDDDTVRITRWDFEPGAVTGWHQHGWPYFVVMLTDAILNVDDGKNENTVSLKAGQSYSRPAGVEHDVMNGSSRPIAFVEIEVKRPDALLQRP
;
A
#
# COMPACT_ATOMS: atom_id res chain seq x y z
N MET A 1 7.93 15.43 -0.36
CA MET A 1 9.22 15.10 0.28
C MET A 1 9.09 13.76 0.99
N ALA A 2 10.03 12.87 0.76
CA ALA A 2 9.99 11.54 1.37
C ALA A 2 10.40 11.59 2.85
N PHE A 3 9.95 10.59 3.62
CA PHE A 3 10.35 10.43 5.01
C PHE A 3 11.84 10.11 5.11
N LYS A 4 12.45 10.46 6.23
CA LYS A 4 13.88 10.24 6.47
C LYS A 4 14.17 8.93 7.20
N CYS A 5 13.19 8.06 7.34
CA CYS A 5 13.38 6.78 8.01
C CYS A 5 14.23 5.85 7.16
N THR A 6 15.09 5.08 7.81
CA THR A 6 15.97 4.11 7.16
C THR A 6 15.49 2.67 7.27
N ILE A 7 14.36 2.45 7.95
CA ILE A 7 13.78 1.11 8.10
C ILE A 7 12.88 0.84 6.91
N PRO A 8 13.20 -0.11 6.02
CA PRO A 8 12.30 -0.40 4.91
C PRO A 8 11.14 -1.29 5.34
N ALA A 9 9.97 -1.04 4.78
CA ALA A 9 8.87 -2.00 4.81
C ALA A 9 9.26 -3.23 3.98
N VAL A 10 8.70 -4.38 4.31
CA VAL A 10 9.06 -5.65 3.65
C VAL A 10 7.92 -6.10 2.76
N PRO A 11 8.10 -6.07 1.42
CA PRO A 11 7.11 -6.62 0.50
C PRO A 11 7.33 -8.12 0.31
N THR A 12 6.23 -8.85 0.28
CA THR A 12 6.22 -10.27 -0.09
C THR A 12 5.22 -10.46 -1.21
N VAL A 13 5.70 -10.74 -2.41
CA VAL A 13 4.83 -10.97 -3.57
C VAL A 13 4.19 -12.34 -3.41
N GLN A 14 2.86 -12.37 -3.42
CA GLN A 14 2.07 -13.61 -3.26
C GLN A 14 1.57 -14.13 -4.61
N GLN A 15 1.32 -13.23 -5.54
CA GLN A 15 0.85 -13.57 -6.88
C GLN A 15 1.29 -12.45 -7.84
N ASP A 16 1.79 -12.83 -9.00
CA ASP A 16 2.17 -11.85 -10.03
C ASP A 16 1.99 -12.51 -11.39
N ASP A 17 0.96 -12.11 -12.10
CA ASP A 17 0.63 -12.62 -13.43
C ASP A 17 0.20 -11.48 -14.35
N ASP A 18 -0.38 -11.81 -15.50
CA ASP A 18 -0.80 -10.79 -16.48
C ASP A 18 -1.95 -9.93 -15.98
N THR A 19 -2.70 -10.39 -15.00
CA THR A 19 -3.95 -9.77 -14.56
C THR A 19 -3.76 -8.95 -13.30
N VAL A 20 -3.04 -9.49 -12.31
CA VAL A 20 -2.86 -8.84 -11.01
C VAL A 20 -1.45 -9.06 -10.46
N ARG A 21 -1.04 -8.15 -9.59
CA ARG A 21 0.06 -8.39 -8.66
C ARG A 21 -0.47 -8.20 -7.24
N ILE A 22 -0.30 -9.21 -6.42
CA ILE A 22 -0.73 -9.21 -5.02
C ILE A 22 0.52 -9.25 -4.15
N THR A 23 0.68 -8.21 -3.31
CA THR A 23 1.84 -8.06 -2.44
C THR A 23 1.36 -7.85 -1.01
N ARG A 24 1.90 -8.65 -0.09
CA ARG A 24 1.74 -8.38 1.34
C ARG A 24 2.88 -7.44 1.76
N TRP A 25 2.51 -6.37 2.47
CA TRP A 25 3.46 -5.42 3.04
C TRP A 25 3.48 -5.55 4.55
N ASP A 26 4.65 -5.70 5.13
CA ASP A 26 4.87 -5.73 6.57
C ASP A 26 5.75 -4.56 6.98
N PHE A 27 5.33 -3.83 8.02
CA PHE A 27 5.99 -2.62 8.49
C PHE A 27 6.24 -2.71 9.99
N GLU A 28 7.50 -2.61 10.40
CA GLU A 28 7.80 -2.28 11.79
C GLU A 28 7.40 -0.84 12.08
N PRO A 29 7.27 -0.42 13.36
CA PRO A 29 7.01 0.98 13.67
C PRO A 29 8.05 1.89 13.01
N GLY A 30 7.58 2.92 12.31
CA GLY A 30 8.42 3.85 11.59
C GLY A 30 8.95 3.36 10.24
N ALA A 31 8.69 2.12 9.85
CA ALA A 31 9.14 1.62 8.55
C ALA A 31 8.41 2.34 7.40
N VAL A 32 9.08 2.42 6.26
CA VAL A 32 8.60 3.17 5.08
C VAL A 32 8.69 2.32 3.83
N THR A 33 7.77 2.59 2.88
CA THR A 33 7.85 1.99 1.55
C THR A 33 8.97 2.59 0.71
N GLY A 34 9.31 3.86 0.94
CA GLY A 34 10.05 4.70 0.03
C GLY A 34 9.13 5.38 -0.97
N TRP A 35 9.61 6.45 -1.58
CA TRP A 35 8.85 7.15 -2.61
C TRP A 35 8.64 6.26 -3.81
N HIS A 36 7.40 6.13 -4.28
CA HIS A 36 7.07 5.29 -5.42
C HIS A 36 5.83 5.81 -6.15
N GLN A 37 5.69 5.38 -7.39
CA GLN A 37 4.52 5.66 -8.22
C GLN A 37 3.83 4.35 -8.57
N HIS A 38 2.51 4.32 -8.44
CA HIS A 38 1.69 3.18 -8.83
C HIS A 38 1.36 3.26 -10.32
N GLY A 39 1.79 2.24 -11.08
CA GLY A 39 1.54 2.16 -12.52
C GLY A 39 0.16 1.60 -12.87
N TRP A 40 -0.55 1.02 -11.89
CA TRP A 40 -1.87 0.42 -12.07
C TRP A 40 -2.81 0.86 -10.96
N PRO A 41 -4.13 0.82 -11.18
CA PRO A 41 -5.06 0.98 -10.08
C PRO A 41 -4.88 -0.17 -9.10
N TYR A 42 -5.16 0.08 -7.82
CA TYR A 42 -4.91 -0.92 -6.79
C TYR A 42 -5.91 -0.83 -5.65
N PHE A 43 -6.06 -1.95 -4.96
CA PHE A 43 -6.81 -2.07 -3.72
C PHE A 43 -5.86 -2.37 -2.58
N VAL A 44 -6.22 -1.89 -1.40
CA VAL A 44 -5.51 -2.20 -0.16
C VAL A 44 -6.49 -2.84 0.81
N VAL A 45 -6.10 -3.97 1.41
CA VAL A 45 -6.87 -4.65 2.44
C VAL A 45 -6.03 -4.72 3.69
N MET A 46 -6.51 -4.09 4.77
CA MET A 46 -5.78 -4.04 6.04
C MET A 46 -5.87 -5.39 6.76
N LEU A 47 -4.72 -5.93 7.14
CA LEU A 47 -4.64 -7.14 7.97
C LEU A 47 -4.62 -6.81 9.45
N THR A 48 -4.17 -5.61 9.80
CA THR A 48 -4.11 -5.10 11.17
C THR A 48 -4.74 -3.72 11.23
N ASP A 49 -5.06 -3.26 12.43
CA ASP A 49 -5.27 -1.82 12.64
C ASP A 49 -3.97 -1.10 12.33
N ALA A 50 -4.05 0.12 11.86
CA ALA A 50 -2.88 0.92 11.52
C ALA A 50 -3.15 2.41 11.59
N ILE A 51 -2.09 3.16 11.89
CA ILE A 51 -1.99 4.58 11.61
C ILE A 51 -0.91 4.71 10.54
N LEU A 52 -1.29 5.21 9.37
CA LEU A 52 -0.37 5.43 8.26
C LEU A 52 -0.12 6.92 8.10
N ASN A 53 1.14 7.29 7.96
CA ASN A 53 1.52 8.62 7.50
C ASN A 53 1.85 8.52 6.02
N VAL A 54 1.19 9.35 5.22
CA VAL A 54 1.32 9.32 3.77
C VAL A 54 1.82 10.68 3.30
N ASP A 55 2.97 10.69 2.64
CA ASP A 55 3.54 11.88 2.02
C ASP A 55 3.29 11.80 0.51
N ASP A 56 2.52 12.76 -0.02
CA ASP A 56 2.21 12.82 -1.45
C ASP A 56 3.09 13.82 -2.22
N GLY A 57 4.12 14.34 -1.55
CA GLY A 57 5.02 15.34 -2.12
C GLY A 57 4.59 16.78 -1.86
N LYS A 58 3.35 17.00 -1.46
CA LYS A 58 2.81 18.32 -1.11
C LYS A 58 2.39 18.39 0.34
N ASN A 59 1.79 17.33 0.84
CA ASN A 59 1.26 17.25 2.19
C ASN A 59 1.57 15.89 2.80
N GLU A 60 1.70 15.87 4.13
CA GLU A 60 1.70 14.63 4.89
C GLU A 60 0.32 14.49 5.53
N ASN A 61 -0.30 13.35 5.27
CA ASN A 61 -1.62 13.02 5.82
C ASN A 61 -1.51 11.82 6.74
N THR A 62 -2.29 11.85 7.82
CA THR A 62 -2.37 10.72 8.75
C THR A 62 -3.73 10.06 8.58
N VAL A 63 -3.73 8.75 8.38
CA VAL A 63 -4.93 7.96 8.15
C VAL A 63 -4.98 6.84 9.18
N SER A 64 -6.14 6.69 9.85
CA SER A 64 -6.40 5.59 10.77
C SER A 64 -7.26 4.55 10.08
N LEU A 65 -6.82 3.30 10.08
CA LEU A 65 -7.48 2.19 9.41
C LEU A 65 -7.63 1.03 10.39
N LYS A 66 -8.67 0.22 10.18
CA LYS A 66 -8.94 -0.96 11.00
C LYS A 66 -8.69 -2.23 10.22
N ALA A 67 -8.33 -3.30 10.93
CA ALA A 67 -8.20 -4.63 10.33
C ALA A 67 -9.47 -4.99 9.56
N GLY A 68 -9.30 -5.50 8.33
CA GLY A 68 -10.40 -5.84 7.45
C GLY A 68 -10.95 -4.68 6.61
N GLN A 69 -10.56 -3.44 6.90
CA GLN A 69 -10.95 -2.30 6.09
C GLN A 69 -10.19 -2.31 4.77
N SER A 70 -10.86 -1.90 3.70
CA SER A 70 -10.25 -1.85 2.37
C SER A 70 -10.61 -0.56 1.65
N TYR A 71 -9.77 -0.20 0.69
CA TYR A 71 -9.99 0.95 -0.18
C TYR A 71 -9.26 0.76 -1.50
N SER A 72 -9.58 1.61 -2.48
CA SER A 72 -8.92 1.57 -3.78
C SER A 72 -8.38 2.95 -4.15
N ARG A 73 -7.35 2.94 -5.00
CA ARG A 73 -6.74 4.15 -5.53
C ARG A 73 -6.50 3.99 -7.03
N PRO A 74 -6.53 5.09 -7.80
CA PRO A 74 -6.26 5.03 -9.23
C PRO A 74 -4.78 4.84 -9.55
N ALA A 75 -4.49 4.48 -10.78
CA ALA A 75 -3.13 4.52 -11.31
C ALA A 75 -2.59 5.95 -11.28
N GLY A 76 -1.29 6.11 -11.15
CA GLY A 76 -0.61 7.40 -11.15
C GLY A 76 -0.37 8.01 -9.77
N VAL A 77 -0.89 7.41 -8.72
CA VAL A 77 -0.63 7.89 -7.35
C VAL A 77 0.86 7.78 -7.04
N GLU A 78 1.44 8.87 -6.55
CA GLU A 78 2.82 8.94 -6.09
C GLU A 78 2.84 9.28 -4.61
N HIS A 79 3.59 8.51 -3.83
CA HIS A 79 3.66 8.75 -2.40
C HIS A 79 4.78 7.96 -1.72
N ASP A 80 4.98 8.27 -0.44
CA ASP A 80 5.77 7.49 0.50
C ASP A 80 4.86 7.16 1.68
N VAL A 81 4.85 5.92 2.13
CA VAL A 81 3.97 5.45 3.20
C VAL A 81 4.80 4.97 4.38
N MET A 82 4.50 5.49 5.57
CA MET A 82 5.17 5.13 6.81
C MET A 82 4.17 4.57 7.81
N ASN A 83 4.59 3.53 8.55
CA ASN A 83 3.84 3.09 9.72
C ASN A 83 4.01 4.10 10.84
N GLY A 84 2.97 4.89 11.11
CA GLY A 84 2.93 5.83 12.21
C GLY A 84 2.41 5.23 13.52
N SER A 85 2.14 3.92 13.54
CA SER A 85 1.69 3.22 14.73
C SER A 85 2.88 2.86 15.62
N SER A 86 2.60 2.54 16.89
CA SER A 86 3.60 2.01 17.82
C SER A 86 3.76 0.49 17.74
N ARG A 87 3.08 -0.17 16.81
CA ARG A 87 3.06 -1.62 16.62
C ARG A 87 3.38 -1.97 15.17
N PRO A 88 3.88 -3.19 14.92
CA PRO A 88 3.97 -3.68 13.55
C PRO A 88 2.58 -3.72 12.90
N ILE A 89 2.53 -3.40 11.61
CA ILE A 89 1.30 -3.46 10.82
C ILE A 89 1.52 -4.25 9.55
N ALA A 90 0.43 -4.71 8.95
CA ALA A 90 0.48 -5.37 7.66
C ALA A 90 -0.78 -5.08 6.86
N PHE A 91 -0.62 -5.03 5.54
CA PHE A 91 -1.74 -4.98 4.61
C PHE A 91 -1.40 -5.72 3.32
N VAL A 92 -2.41 -6.03 2.55
CA VAL A 92 -2.27 -6.63 1.22
C VAL A 92 -2.63 -5.58 0.19
N GLU A 93 -1.78 -5.43 -0.82
CA GLU A 93 -1.98 -4.54 -1.94
C GLU A 93 -2.24 -5.37 -3.19
N ILE A 94 -3.34 -5.10 -3.88
CA ILE A 94 -3.75 -5.80 -5.09
C ILE A 94 -3.71 -4.83 -6.24
N GLU A 95 -2.68 -4.92 -7.07
CA GLU A 95 -2.53 -4.09 -8.27
C GLU A 95 -3.24 -4.77 -9.43
N VAL A 96 -4.15 -4.05 -10.08
CA VAL A 96 -4.98 -4.61 -11.15
C VAL A 96 -4.38 -4.17 -12.49
N LYS A 97 -3.69 -5.10 -13.15
CA LYS A 97 -2.98 -4.82 -14.40
C LYS A 97 -3.91 -4.78 -15.60
N ARG A 98 -4.97 -5.59 -15.56
CA ARG A 98 -5.94 -5.71 -16.65
C ARG A 98 -7.35 -5.71 -16.10
N PRO A 99 -7.90 -4.51 -15.78
CA PRO A 99 -9.25 -4.41 -15.21
C PRO A 99 -10.33 -5.04 -16.09
N ASP A 100 -10.21 -4.90 -17.40
CA ASP A 100 -11.15 -5.46 -18.37
C ASP A 100 -11.21 -7.00 -18.29
N ALA A 101 -10.06 -7.64 -18.10
CA ALA A 101 -10.00 -9.11 -18.00
C ALA A 101 -10.69 -9.60 -16.72
N LEU A 102 -10.59 -8.85 -15.61
CA LEU A 102 -11.27 -9.19 -14.36
C LEU A 102 -12.79 -9.03 -14.49
N LEU A 103 -13.23 -7.98 -15.19
CA LEU A 103 -14.65 -7.71 -15.37
C LEU A 103 -15.36 -8.75 -16.25
N GLN A 104 -14.63 -9.48 -17.07
CA GLN A 104 -15.17 -10.50 -17.96
C GLN A 104 -15.30 -11.87 -17.29
N ARG A 105 -14.81 -12.01 -16.07
CA ARG A 105 -14.88 -13.28 -15.35
C ARG A 105 -16.24 -13.45 -14.69
N PRO A 106 -16.82 -14.64 -14.76
CA PRO A 106 -18.05 -14.93 -14.02
C PRO A 106 -17.81 -14.98 -12.52
#